data_4d07a243d54b6819e9cf6b0f0f76d5da
#
_entry.id   4d07a243d54b6819e9cf6b0f0f76d5da
#
_cell.length_a   1.000
_cell.length_b   1.000
_cell.length_c   1.000
_cell.angle_alpha   90.00
_cell.angle_beta   90.00
_cell.angle_gamma   90.00
#
_symmetry.space_group_name_H-M   'P 1'
#
loop_
_entity.id
_entity.type
_entity.pdbx_description
1 polymer ?
#
loop_
_entity_poly.entity_id
_entity_poly.type
_entity_poly.pdbx_seq_one_letter_code
_entity_poly.pdbx_strand_id
1 'polypeptide(L)'
;PAPKMLDALIIGAGFAGLYQLHLLRDRQKLDVLVLEAADGVGGTWYWNRYPGARCDSESWSYCLQFDDALVRDWRWTERYPRQPEILRYLNHVADRFDLRSHIRLNTRVSEAQFEEASDSWLVTTATGEQYRARFLIAAVGCLSAANIPNIPGLGDFKGRWYHTGEWPHEGVDFTGKRVGQVGTGSTGIQSAPVIAADAA
;
A
#
# COMPACT_ATOMS: atom_id res chain seq x y z
N PRO A 1 -1.80 20.02 -24.91
CA PRO A 1 -1.83 21.07 -23.93
C PRO A 1 -0.96 20.66 -22.75
N ALA A 2 -0.27 21.62 -22.14
CA ALA A 2 0.52 21.37 -20.94
C ALA A 2 -0.42 20.85 -19.80
N PRO A 3 0.03 19.93 -18.94
CA PRO A 3 -0.77 19.47 -17.84
C PRO A 3 -1.10 20.61 -16.89
N LYS A 4 -2.32 20.56 -16.30
CA LYS A 4 -2.75 21.54 -15.28
C LYS A 4 -1.78 21.48 -14.11
N MET A 5 -1.38 22.67 -13.59
CA MET A 5 -0.56 22.78 -12.39
C MET A 5 -1.41 22.46 -11.16
N LEU A 6 -1.02 21.45 -10.39
CA LEU A 6 -1.56 21.12 -9.08
C LEU A 6 -0.75 21.83 -7.99
N ASP A 7 -1.36 22.07 -6.83
CA ASP A 7 -0.58 22.51 -5.67
C ASP A 7 0.28 21.36 -5.15
N ALA A 8 -0.27 20.16 -5.02
CA ALA A 8 0.46 18.99 -4.58
C ALA A 8 0.05 17.72 -5.32
N LEU A 9 1.04 16.86 -5.58
CA LEU A 9 0.87 15.50 -6.08
C LEU A 9 1.42 14.51 -5.07
N ILE A 10 0.62 13.50 -4.73
CA ILE A 10 0.98 12.47 -3.77
C ILE A 10 1.15 11.15 -4.51
N ILE A 11 2.22 10.41 -4.25
CA ILE A 11 2.45 9.07 -4.81
C ILE A 11 2.15 8.02 -3.74
N GLY A 12 1.09 7.24 -3.94
CA GLY A 12 0.64 6.16 -3.08
C GLY A 12 -0.57 6.50 -2.22
N ALA A 13 -1.55 5.59 -2.15
CA ALA A 13 -2.80 5.71 -1.39
C ALA A 13 -2.86 4.74 -0.19
N GLY A 14 -1.74 4.59 0.53
CA GLY A 14 -1.68 3.94 1.84
C GLY A 14 -2.05 4.89 2.99
N PHE A 15 -1.72 4.52 4.23
CA PHE A 15 -1.94 5.37 5.42
C PHE A 15 -1.46 6.81 5.24
N ALA A 16 -0.20 6.97 4.81
CA ALA A 16 0.40 8.29 4.64
C ALA A 16 -0.28 9.10 3.54
N GLY A 17 -0.54 8.50 2.38
CA GLY A 17 -1.16 9.19 1.25
C GLY A 17 -2.59 9.63 1.53
N LEU A 18 -3.41 8.78 2.14
CA LEU A 18 -4.79 9.12 2.54
C LEU A 18 -4.81 10.25 3.56
N TYR A 19 -3.92 10.22 4.56
CA TYR A 19 -3.82 11.29 5.55
C TYR A 19 -3.35 12.61 4.93
N GLN A 20 -2.31 12.58 4.11
CA GLN A 20 -1.81 13.78 3.43
C GLN A 20 -2.86 14.38 2.48
N LEU A 21 -3.59 13.55 1.75
CA LEU A 21 -4.69 14.02 0.91
C LEU A 21 -5.75 14.77 1.73
N HIS A 22 -6.21 14.16 2.83
CA HIS A 22 -7.17 14.81 3.73
C HIS A 22 -6.61 16.14 4.28
N LEU A 23 -5.37 16.14 4.78
CA LEU A 23 -4.75 17.31 5.36
C LEU A 23 -4.64 18.45 4.34
N LEU A 24 -4.09 18.18 3.16
CA LEU A 24 -3.82 19.22 2.16
C LEU A 24 -5.10 19.72 1.48
N ARG A 25 -6.00 18.80 1.08
CA ARG A 25 -7.27 19.16 0.44
C ARG A 25 -8.25 19.81 1.42
N ASP A 26 -8.49 19.16 2.57
CA ASP A 26 -9.61 19.54 3.45
C ASP A 26 -9.22 20.62 4.45
N ARG A 27 -7.98 20.60 4.96
CA ARG A 27 -7.50 21.60 5.94
C ARG A 27 -6.81 22.77 5.29
N GLN A 28 -5.97 22.53 4.28
CA GLN A 28 -5.20 23.59 3.61
C GLN A 28 -5.89 24.13 2.34
N LYS A 29 -6.96 23.47 1.86
CA LYS A 29 -7.74 23.88 0.67
C LYS A 29 -6.90 23.93 -0.62
N LEU A 30 -5.90 23.06 -0.73
CA LEU A 30 -5.04 22.94 -1.89
C LEU A 30 -5.67 22.04 -2.97
N ASP A 31 -5.28 22.25 -4.23
CA ASP A 31 -5.60 21.37 -5.36
C ASP A 31 -4.64 20.18 -5.35
N VAL A 32 -5.12 19.02 -4.92
CA VAL A 32 -4.30 17.83 -4.64
C VAL A 32 -4.81 16.63 -5.42
N LEU A 33 -3.89 15.84 -5.94
CA LEU A 33 -4.17 14.55 -6.58
C LEU A 33 -3.24 13.47 -6.01
N VAL A 34 -3.78 12.28 -5.83
CA VAL A 34 -3.01 11.07 -5.47
C VAL A 34 -2.93 10.15 -6.68
N LEU A 35 -1.74 9.63 -6.97
CA LEU A 35 -1.52 8.56 -7.95
C LEU A 35 -1.22 7.26 -7.21
N GLU A 36 -2.05 6.23 -7.44
CA GLU A 36 -1.92 4.92 -6.83
C GLU A 36 -1.74 3.84 -7.92
N ALA A 37 -0.71 3.02 -7.75
CA ALA A 37 -0.39 1.95 -8.71
C ALA A 37 -1.40 0.80 -8.70
N ALA A 38 -2.07 0.57 -7.57
CA ALA A 38 -3.07 -0.47 -7.41
C ALA A 38 -4.45 -0.05 -7.94
N ASP A 39 -5.35 -1.01 -8.07
CA ASP A 39 -6.77 -0.78 -8.36
C ASP A 39 -7.60 -0.41 -7.12
N GLY A 40 -6.95 -0.27 -5.95
CA GLY A 40 -7.57 0.09 -4.69
C GLY A 40 -6.62 0.78 -3.74
N VAL A 41 -7.18 1.45 -2.74
CA VAL A 41 -6.43 2.07 -1.64
C VAL A 41 -5.97 1.02 -0.63
N GLY A 42 -4.92 1.34 0.16
CA GLY A 42 -4.50 0.48 1.26
C GLY A 42 -2.99 0.31 1.39
N GLY A 43 -2.21 0.61 0.34
CA GLY A 43 -0.75 0.53 0.35
C GLY A 43 -0.25 -0.86 0.79
N THR A 44 0.54 -0.93 1.86
CA THR A 44 1.03 -2.20 2.43
C THR A 44 -0.09 -3.23 2.62
N TRP A 45 -1.26 -2.82 3.07
CA TRP A 45 -2.39 -3.72 3.37
C TRP A 45 -3.22 -4.08 2.14
N TYR A 46 -3.02 -3.40 1.05
CA TYR A 46 -3.51 -3.83 -0.26
C TYR A 46 -2.61 -4.93 -0.84
N TRP A 47 -1.28 -4.77 -0.78
CA TRP A 47 -0.32 -5.66 -1.45
C TRP A 47 0.05 -6.90 -0.64
N ASN A 48 0.22 -6.78 0.68
CA ASN A 48 0.70 -7.87 1.54
C ASN A 48 -0.46 -8.74 2.04
N ARG A 49 -0.83 -9.74 1.27
CA ARG A 49 -1.96 -10.64 1.51
C ARG A 49 -1.54 -12.08 1.81
N TYR A 50 -0.29 -12.29 2.19
CA TYR A 50 0.18 -13.61 2.56
C TYR A 50 -0.62 -14.17 3.75
N PRO A 51 -0.74 -15.52 3.88
CA PRO A 51 -1.49 -16.14 4.96
C PRO A 51 -1.03 -15.66 6.33
N GLY A 52 -1.96 -15.27 7.19
CA GLY A 52 -1.65 -14.77 8.52
C GLY A 52 -1.16 -13.34 8.62
N ALA A 53 -1.09 -12.58 7.53
CA ALA A 53 -0.63 -11.19 7.51
C ALA A 53 -1.39 -10.34 8.53
N ARG A 54 -0.65 -9.67 9.41
CA ARG A 54 -1.17 -8.82 10.48
C ARG A 54 -0.20 -7.72 10.88
N CYS A 55 -0.70 -6.70 11.56
CA CYS A 55 0.13 -5.67 12.14
C CYS A 55 0.88 -6.19 13.38
N ASP A 56 2.13 -5.76 13.54
CA ASP A 56 2.95 -6.04 14.73
C ASP A 56 2.74 -4.97 15.82
N SER A 57 2.02 -3.89 15.49
CA SER A 57 1.64 -2.83 16.43
C SER A 57 0.19 -3.00 16.87
N GLU A 58 -0.12 -2.51 18.04
CA GLU A 58 -1.46 -2.58 18.61
C GLU A 58 -2.45 -1.69 17.82
N SER A 59 -3.66 -2.19 17.61
CA SER A 59 -4.69 -1.54 16.78
C SER A 59 -5.02 -0.11 17.21
N TRP A 60 -5.00 0.18 18.49
CA TRP A 60 -5.28 1.51 19.03
C TRP A 60 -4.15 2.53 18.76
N SER A 61 -2.93 2.09 18.47
CA SER A 61 -1.83 2.96 18.05
C SER A 61 -1.63 2.96 16.53
N TYR A 62 -2.05 1.87 15.84
CA TYR A 62 -1.93 1.73 14.40
C TYR A 62 -3.23 2.15 13.68
N CYS A 63 -3.65 3.39 13.93
CA CYS A 63 -4.83 3.99 13.31
C CYS A 63 -4.64 5.50 13.14
N LEU A 64 -5.44 6.11 12.28
CA LEU A 64 -5.46 7.55 12.08
C LEU A 64 -6.25 8.21 13.21
N GLN A 65 -5.64 9.21 13.86
CA GLN A 65 -6.17 9.86 15.06
C GLN A 65 -6.52 11.34 14.83
N PHE A 66 -6.67 11.76 13.58
CA PHE A 66 -6.93 13.16 13.24
C PHE A 66 -8.41 13.59 13.38
N ASP A 67 -9.30 12.62 13.61
CA ASP A 67 -10.74 12.82 13.77
C ASP A 67 -11.27 11.94 14.91
N ASP A 68 -11.81 12.55 15.95
CA ASP A 68 -12.31 11.84 17.14
C ASP A 68 -13.50 10.94 16.83
N ALA A 69 -14.31 11.28 15.83
CA ALA A 69 -15.45 10.47 15.44
C ALA A 69 -14.97 9.22 14.69
N LEU A 70 -13.94 9.32 13.85
CA LEU A 70 -13.31 8.16 13.22
C LEU A 70 -12.80 7.18 14.27
N VAL A 71 -12.11 7.68 15.31
CA VAL A 71 -11.56 6.85 16.40
C VAL A 71 -12.67 6.17 17.21
N ARG A 72 -13.77 6.88 17.51
CA ARG A 72 -14.90 6.33 18.27
C ARG A 72 -15.72 5.31 17.48
N ASP A 73 -15.92 5.56 16.19
CA ASP A 73 -16.86 4.79 15.36
C ASP A 73 -16.24 3.49 14.86
N TRP A 74 -14.91 3.45 14.68
CA TRP A 74 -14.22 2.23 14.28
C TRP A 74 -13.91 1.34 15.49
N ARG A 75 -14.35 0.08 15.44
CA ARG A 75 -14.08 -0.92 16.47
C ARG A 75 -13.19 -2.02 15.93
N TRP A 76 -11.95 -2.04 16.43
CA TRP A 76 -11.01 -3.10 16.13
C TRP A 76 -11.42 -4.41 16.80
N THR A 77 -11.31 -5.52 16.08
CA THR A 77 -11.68 -6.85 16.58
C THR A 77 -10.53 -7.55 17.31
N GLU A 78 -9.30 -7.18 17.01
CA GLU A 78 -8.10 -7.77 17.59
C GLU A 78 -7.10 -6.70 18.05
N ARG A 79 -6.31 -7.01 19.07
CA ARG A 79 -5.20 -6.16 19.53
C ARG A 79 -4.16 -5.93 18.44
N TYR A 80 -3.82 -6.99 17.68
CA TYR A 80 -2.94 -6.96 16.52
C TYR A 80 -3.76 -7.29 15.27
N PRO A 81 -4.31 -6.28 14.60
CA PRO A 81 -5.31 -6.49 13.57
C PRO A 81 -4.73 -7.18 12.34
N ARG A 82 -5.52 -8.04 11.74
CA ARG A 82 -5.17 -8.75 10.51
C ARG A 82 -5.30 -7.86 9.28
N GLN A 83 -4.58 -8.22 8.22
CA GLN A 83 -4.60 -7.52 6.95
C GLN A 83 -6.01 -7.18 6.44
N PRO A 84 -7.00 -8.10 6.42
CA PRO A 84 -8.32 -7.75 5.88
C PRO A 84 -9.05 -6.67 6.69
N GLU A 85 -8.84 -6.62 8.00
CA GLU A 85 -9.45 -5.60 8.85
C GLU A 85 -8.81 -4.23 8.63
N ILE A 86 -7.48 -4.17 8.53
CA ILE A 86 -6.77 -2.92 8.26
C ILE A 86 -7.11 -2.40 6.87
N LEU A 87 -7.23 -3.27 5.87
CA LEU A 87 -7.65 -2.87 4.53
C LEU A 87 -9.09 -2.30 4.54
N ARG A 88 -10.01 -2.94 5.26
CA ARG A 88 -11.37 -2.39 5.44
C ARG A 88 -11.35 -1.02 6.13
N TYR A 89 -10.49 -0.86 7.14
CA TYR A 89 -10.32 0.42 7.84
C TYR A 89 -9.87 1.53 6.88
N LEU A 90 -8.85 1.29 6.05
CA LEU A 90 -8.36 2.28 5.09
C LEU A 90 -9.39 2.61 4.00
N ASN A 91 -10.16 1.63 3.56
CA ASN A 91 -11.30 1.86 2.66
C ASN A 91 -12.37 2.71 3.36
N HIS A 92 -12.72 2.41 4.61
CA HIS A 92 -13.65 3.21 5.41
C HIS A 92 -13.17 4.67 5.55
N VAL A 93 -11.88 4.90 5.78
CA VAL A 93 -11.30 6.25 5.82
C VAL A 93 -11.46 6.97 4.48
N ALA A 94 -11.13 6.29 3.38
CA ALA A 94 -11.26 6.87 2.04
C ALA A 94 -12.71 7.26 1.70
N ASP A 95 -13.67 6.44 2.12
CA ASP A 95 -15.10 6.68 1.90
C ASP A 95 -15.63 7.77 2.83
N ARG A 96 -15.32 7.69 4.13
CA ARG A 96 -15.80 8.63 5.14
C ARG A 96 -15.44 10.08 4.85
N PHE A 97 -14.25 10.31 4.31
CA PHE A 97 -13.73 11.64 4.00
C PHE A 97 -13.81 11.99 2.51
N ASP A 98 -14.55 11.19 1.71
CA ASP A 98 -14.72 11.40 0.25
C ASP A 98 -13.36 11.63 -0.46
N LEU A 99 -12.36 10.78 -0.14
CA LEU A 99 -11.01 10.94 -0.70
C LEU A 99 -10.91 10.39 -2.13
N ARG A 100 -11.76 9.42 -2.51
CA ARG A 100 -11.62 8.67 -3.77
C ARG A 100 -11.67 9.55 -5.00
N SER A 101 -12.44 10.62 -5.00
CA SER A 101 -12.55 11.57 -6.11
C SER A 101 -11.22 12.25 -6.48
N HIS A 102 -10.25 12.23 -5.56
CA HIS A 102 -8.91 12.79 -5.73
C HIS A 102 -7.81 11.72 -5.80
N ILE A 103 -8.18 10.46 -6.05
CA ILE A 103 -7.23 9.35 -6.20
C ILE A 103 -7.37 8.75 -7.60
N ARG A 104 -6.27 8.72 -8.35
CA ARG A 104 -6.14 8.00 -9.62
C ARG A 104 -5.57 6.63 -9.35
N LEU A 105 -6.41 5.61 -9.40
CA LEU A 105 -6.02 4.20 -9.31
C LEU A 105 -5.39 3.71 -10.62
N ASN A 106 -4.73 2.55 -10.58
CA ASN A 106 -4.06 1.94 -11.74
C ASN A 106 -3.05 2.89 -12.41
N THR A 107 -2.46 3.80 -11.64
CA THR A 107 -1.60 4.87 -12.14
C THR A 107 -0.24 4.79 -11.45
N ARG A 108 0.64 3.97 -12.05
CA ARG A 108 2.02 3.80 -11.55
C ARG A 108 2.90 4.94 -12.05
N VAL A 109 3.53 5.64 -11.13
CA VAL A 109 4.57 6.63 -11.45
C VAL A 109 5.86 5.89 -11.83
N SER A 110 6.46 6.29 -12.94
CA SER A 110 7.76 5.79 -13.43
C SER A 110 8.90 6.77 -13.21
N GLU A 111 8.60 8.06 -13.22
CA GLU A 111 9.61 9.10 -13.09
C GLU A 111 9.02 10.35 -12.43
N ALA A 112 9.86 11.07 -11.68
CA ALA A 112 9.54 12.38 -11.16
C ALA A 112 10.80 13.27 -11.26
N GLN A 113 10.69 14.37 -11.98
CA GLN A 113 11.78 15.30 -12.21
C GLN A 113 11.40 16.70 -11.70
N PHE A 114 12.28 17.30 -10.91
CA PHE A 114 12.13 18.71 -10.54
C PHE A 114 12.68 19.59 -11.66
N GLU A 115 11.89 20.57 -12.08
CA GLU A 115 12.26 21.53 -13.10
C GLU A 115 12.51 22.90 -12.46
N GLU A 116 13.76 23.28 -12.33
CA GLU A 116 14.21 24.56 -11.75
C GLU A 116 13.57 25.78 -12.45
N ALA A 117 13.43 25.72 -13.78
CA ALA A 117 12.91 26.84 -14.56
C ALA A 117 11.44 27.18 -14.26
N SER A 118 10.65 26.18 -13.81
CA SER A 118 9.22 26.33 -13.49
C SER A 118 8.92 26.18 -12.00
N ASP A 119 9.95 25.94 -11.18
CA ASP A 119 9.84 25.67 -9.73
C ASP A 119 8.74 24.63 -9.46
N SER A 120 8.76 23.52 -10.21
CA SER A 120 7.72 22.50 -10.14
C SER A 120 8.22 21.11 -10.48
N TRP A 121 7.46 20.11 -10.05
CA TRP A 121 7.69 18.71 -10.39
C TRP A 121 6.94 18.34 -11.66
N LEU A 122 7.64 17.70 -12.60
CA LEU A 122 7.05 16.94 -13.68
C LEU A 122 7.07 15.47 -13.32
N VAL A 123 5.89 14.85 -13.27
CA VAL A 123 5.72 13.43 -12.88
C VAL A 123 5.17 12.68 -14.07
N THR A 124 5.84 11.61 -14.47
CA THR A 124 5.46 10.76 -15.61
C THR A 124 5.03 9.39 -15.11
N THR A 125 3.93 8.89 -15.62
CA THR A 125 3.42 7.54 -15.31
C THR A 125 4.01 6.49 -16.25
N ALA A 126 3.88 5.21 -15.89
CA ALA A 126 4.29 4.09 -16.74
C ALA A 126 3.56 4.04 -18.10
N THR A 127 2.40 4.69 -18.22
CA THR A 127 1.64 4.83 -19.47
C THR A 127 2.01 6.07 -20.28
N GLY A 128 2.94 6.90 -19.76
CA GLY A 128 3.37 8.14 -20.40
C GLY A 128 2.49 9.37 -20.11
N GLU A 129 1.47 9.23 -19.27
CA GLU A 129 0.69 10.38 -18.82
C GLU A 129 1.52 11.27 -17.90
N GLN A 130 1.38 12.58 -18.03
CA GLN A 130 2.17 13.55 -17.28
C GLN A 130 1.32 14.43 -16.37
N TYR A 131 1.85 14.72 -15.20
CA TYR A 131 1.28 15.60 -14.20
C TYR A 131 2.31 16.65 -13.78
N ARG A 132 1.82 17.84 -13.41
CA ARG A 132 2.64 18.92 -12.88
C ARG A 132 2.16 19.35 -11.51
N ALA A 133 3.08 19.53 -10.57
CA ALA A 133 2.74 19.99 -9.23
C ALA A 133 3.85 20.84 -8.63
N ARG A 134 3.48 21.81 -7.78
CA ARG A 134 4.43 22.60 -7.00
C ARG A 134 5.15 21.74 -5.95
N PHE A 135 4.38 20.87 -5.29
CA PHE A 135 4.91 19.95 -4.27
C PHE A 135 4.69 18.50 -4.67
N LEU A 136 5.72 17.67 -4.45
CA LEU A 136 5.63 16.22 -4.61
C LEU A 136 5.79 15.55 -3.26
N ILE A 137 4.84 14.67 -2.90
CA ILE A 137 4.86 13.90 -1.65
C ILE A 137 5.00 12.42 -1.99
N ALA A 138 6.16 11.86 -1.67
CA ALA A 138 6.42 10.43 -1.86
C ALA A 138 5.87 9.64 -0.66
N ALA A 139 4.63 9.15 -0.78
CA ALA A 139 3.97 8.27 0.20
C ALA A 139 4.06 6.80 -0.23
N VAL A 140 5.17 6.42 -0.85
CA VAL A 140 5.38 5.12 -1.52
C VAL A 140 5.52 3.93 -0.56
N GLY A 141 5.71 4.18 0.73
CA GLY A 141 5.91 3.14 1.74
C GLY A 141 7.30 2.50 1.69
N CYS A 142 7.64 1.75 2.75
CA CYS A 142 8.95 1.11 2.88
C CYS A 142 8.98 -0.35 2.38
N LEU A 143 7.83 -0.95 2.05
CA LEU A 143 7.68 -2.33 1.61
C LEU A 143 7.15 -2.45 0.17
N SER A 144 7.21 -1.38 -0.60
CA SER A 144 6.60 -1.32 -1.94
C SER A 144 7.39 -2.06 -3.03
N ALA A 145 8.64 -2.42 -2.76
CA ALA A 145 9.47 -3.21 -3.66
C ALA A 145 9.85 -4.53 -3.00
N ALA A 146 9.50 -5.65 -3.65
CA ALA A 146 9.92 -6.97 -3.21
C ALA A 146 11.43 -7.14 -3.43
N ASN A 147 12.13 -7.59 -2.40
CA ASN A 147 13.55 -7.91 -2.48
C ASN A 147 13.71 -9.43 -2.52
N ILE A 148 13.75 -9.99 -3.73
CA ILE A 148 13.96 -11.41 -3.93
C ILE A 148 15.44 -11.71 -3.69
N PRO A 149 15.79 -12.58 -2.71
CA PRO A 149 17.18 -12.89 -2.42
C PRO A 149 17.84 -13.65 -3.59
N ASN A 150 19.10 -13.33 -3.85
CA ASN A 150 19.89 -14.04 -4.85
C ASN A 150 20.35 -15.42 -4.29
N ILE A 151 19.48 -16.40 -4.39
CA ILE A 151 19.74 -17.79 -3.96
C ILE A 151 20.20 -18.58 -5.17
N PRO A 152 21.43 -19.14 -5.16
CA PRO A 152 21.88 -20.01 -6.25
C PRO A 152 20.91 -21.16 -6.49
N GLY A 153 20.52 -21.39 -7.73
CA GLY A 153 19.60 -22.45 -8.12
C GLY A 153 18.11 -22.17 -7.89
N LEU A 154 17.71 -20.94 -7.47
CA LEU A 154 16.29 -20.59 -7.34
C LEU A 154 15.51 -20.82 -8.65
N GLY A 155 16.12 -20.50 -9.80
CA GLY A 155 15.53 -20.73 -11.11
C GLY A 155 15.44 -22.20 -11.52
N ASP A 156 16.19 -23.10 -10.87
CA ASP A 156 16.19 -24.56 -11.13
C ASP A 156 15.14 -25.30 -10.28
N PHE A 157 14.57 -24.61 -9.29
CA PHE A 157 13.55 -25.22 -8.43
C PHE A 157 12.33 -25.64 -9.26
N LYS A 158 11.94 -26.89 -9.16
CA LYS A 158 10.84 -27.45 -9.97
C LYS A 158 9.45 -27.25 -9.37
N GLY A 159 9.39 -26.83 -8.11
CA GLY A 159 8.14 -26.42 -7.45
C GLY A 159 7.75 -24.99 -7.77
N ARG A 160 6.62 -24.54 -7.21
CA ARG A 160 6.24 -23.13 -7.22
C ARG A 160 6.87 -22.43 -6.02
N TRP A 161 7.32 -21.22 -6.22
CA TRP A 161 7.76 -20.36 -5.13
C TRP A 161 7.03 -19.01 -5.19
N TYR A 162 6.89 -18.38 -4.06
CA TYR A 162 6.16 -17.12 -3.90
C TYR A 162 6.95 -16.20 -2.98
N HIS A 163 6.96 -14.91 -3.30
CA HIS A 163 7.45 -13.88 -2.40
C HIS A 163 6.26 -13.26 -1.64
N THR A 164 6.38 -13.10 -0.33
CA THR A 164 5.26 -12.62 0.50
C THR A 164 4.81 -11.20 0.17
N GLY A 165 5.71 -10.33 -0.34
CA GLY A 165 5.39 -8.99 -0.83
C GLY A 165 4.68 -8.96 -2.19
N GLU A 166 4.62 -10.10 -2.90
CA GLU A 166 3.98 -10.27 -4.21
C GLU A 166 3.01 -11.46 -4.18
N TRP A 167 2.30 -11.62 -3.07
CA TRP A 167 1.39 -12.75 -2.89
C TRP A 167 0.22 -12.70 -3.86
N PRO A 168 -0.13 -13.82 -4.53
CA PRO A 168 -1.29 -13.89 -5.42
C PRO A 168 -2.57 -13.48 -4.70
N HIS A 169 -3.36 -12.60 -5.32
CA HIS A 169 -4.59 -12.09 -4.72
C HIS A 169 -5.68 -13.16 -4.60
N GLU A 170 -5.66 -14.16 -5.48
CA GLU A 170 -6.50 -15.36 -5.44
C GLU A 170 -6.11 -16.37 -4.34
N GLY A 171 -4.96 -16.11 -3.68
CA GLY A 171 -4.42 -17.02 -2.68
C GLY A 171 -3.63 -18.18 -3.26
N VAL A 172 -3.13 -19.05 -2.38
CA VAL A 172 -2.38 -20.27 -2.73
C VAL A 172 -2.95 -21.45 -1.94
N ASP A 173 -3.29 -22.52 -2.63
CA ASP A 173 -3.70 -23.79 -2.00
C ASP A 173 -2.46 -24.62 -1.62
N PHE A 174 -2.29 -24.85 -0.31
CA PHE A 174 -1.21 -25.67 0.26
C PHE A 174 -1.65 -27.07 0.65
N THR A 175 -2.91 -27.45 0.42
CA THR A 175 -3.45 -28.74 0.82
C THR A 175 -2.59 -29.89 0.30
N GLY A 176 -2.05 -30.70 1.22
CA GLY A 176 -1.21 -31.84 0.94
C GLY A 176 0.14 -31.50 0.28
N LYS A 177 0.60 -30.24 0.33
CA LYS A 177 1.90 -29.84 -0.22
C LYS A 177 2.98 -29.89 0.86
N ARG A 178 4.18 -30.30 0.46
CA ARG A 178 5.39 -30.07 1.27
C ARG A 178 5.88 -28.65 1.02
N VAL A 179 5.90 -27.82 2.04
CA VAL A 179 6.24 -26.40 1.95
C VAL A 179 7.55 -26.12 2.66
N GLY A 180 8.49 -25.48 1.97
CA GLY A 180 9.68 -24.90 2.55
C GLY A 180 9.49 -23.39 2.72
N GLN A 181 9.78 -22.87 3.90
CA GLN A 181 9.74 -21.43 4.15
C GLN A 181 11.15 -20.90 4.37
N VAL A 182 11.49 -19.82 3.67
CA VAL A 182 12.76 -19.11 3.83
C VAL A 182 12.48 -17.80 4.56
N GLY A 183 13.12 -17.62 5.71
CA GLY A 183 12.96 -16.43 6.56
C GLY A 183 12.20 -16.69 7.85
N THR A 184 12.64 -16.02 8.93
CA THR A 184 12.13 -16.17 10.30
C THR A 184 11.77 -14.82 10.93
N GLY A 185 11.59 -13.77 10.12
CA GLY A 185 11.07 -12.48 10.57
C GLY A 185 9.58 -12.53 10.84
N SER A 186 8.97 -11.38 11.16
CA SER A 186 7.53 -11.24 11.47
C SER A 186 6.66 -11.94 10.42
N THR A 187 6.91 -11.71 9.15
CA THR A 187 6.19 -12.33 8.03
C THR A 187 6.24 -13.86 8.10
N GLY A 188 7.43 -14.42 8.33
CA GLY A 188 7.62 -15.87 8.44
C GLY A 188 6.88 -16.47 9.65
N ILE A 189 6.95 -15.83 10.80
CA ILE A 189 6.24 -16.25 12.03
C ILE A 189 4.72 -16.17 11.85
N GLN A 190 4.23 -15.16 11.15
CA GLN A 190 2.80 -14.99 10.88
C GLN A 190 2.27 -16.03 9.87
N SER A 191 3.03 -16.33 8.82
CA SER A 191 2.60 -17.22 7.74
C SER A 191 2.74 -18.72 8.07
N ALA A 192 3.80 -19.10 8.77
CA ALA A 192 4.11 -20.51 9.05
C ALA A 192 2.94 -21.29 9.68
N PRO A 193 2.31 -20.84 10.79
CA PRO A 193 1.24 -21.62 11.42
C PRO A 193 -0.01 -21.72 10.54
N VAL A 194 -0.29 -20.72 9.70
CA VAL A 194 -1.46 -20.74 8.81
C VAL A 194 -1.21 -21.71 7.64
N ILE A 195 -0.03 -21.66 7.03
CA ILE A 195 0.34 -22.56 5.95
C ILE A 195 0.45 -24.00 6.45
N ALA A 196 1.02 -24.22 7.64
CA ALA A 196 1.19 -25.57 8.22
C ALA A 196 -0.14 -26.24 8.58
N ALA A 197 -1.22 -25.49 8.76
CA ALA A 197 -2.53 -26.07 9.02
C ALA A 197 -3.09 -26.86 7.82
N ASP A 198 -2.71 -26.47 6.60
CA ASP A 198 -3.20 -27.06 5.35
C ASP A 198 -2.12 -27.93 4.65
N ALA A 199 -0.85 -27.70 4.95
CA ALA A 199 0.27 -28.40 4.34
C ALA A 199 0.41 -29.86 4.85
N ALA A 200 1.11 -30.72 4.09
CA ALA A 200 1.41 -32.11 4.45
C ALA A 200 2.60 -32.21 5.41
#